data_b8923ac3b3d651d3f48e05ea09757b56
#
_entry.id   b8923ac3b3d651d3f48e05ea09757b56
#
_cell.length_a   1.000
_cell.length_b   1.000
_cell.length_c   1.000
_cell.angle_alpha   90.00
_cell.angle_beta   90.00
_cell.angle_gamma   90.00
#
_symmetry.space_group_name_H-M   'P 1'
#
loop_
_entity.id
_entity.type
_entity.pdbx_description
1 polymer ?
#
loop_
_entity_poly.entity_id
_entity_poly.type
_entity_poly.pdbx_seq_one_letter_code
_entity_poly.pdbx_strand_id
1 'polypeptide(L)'
;MYTIKEVTTKREMKKFVKFPNKLYKDCQYFIPDIYESEKDFFNPKKNPSYEYSESKQWLCYDEKGKVVGRVAAILSHAYNQKTGGKFMRYSHIDMIDDLEVTRLLMIEVAKYAKEKGMDTLMGPLGFTDMDKQGLLVEGYDEMSNFITLYHYPYYKEHFEKLGFVKDQDWVEYQIKVPDEIPPLLDRMSERVLTRYHLKIKKFKSKKEVYPYINEAFHVVNDAFAPLYGTVPLSQKQIDEIAASYIPLLNLDFVYLVVDGEDKVIAIGLM
;
A
#
# COMPACT_ATOMS: atom_id res chain seq x y z
N MET A 1 -12.56 -22.70 21.10
CA MET A 1 -11.06 -22.61 21.03
C MET A 1 -10.65 -22.26 19.61
N TYR A 2 -9.71 -21.31 19.42
CA TYR A 2 -9.23 -20.91 18.11
C TYR A 2 -7.93 -21.65 17.76
N THR A 3 -7.70 -21.88 16.47
CA THR A 3 -6.48 -22.52 15.95
C THR A 3 -5.87 -21.67 14.87
N ILE A 4 -4.57 -21.36 14.99
CA ILE A 4 -3.81 -20.65 13.95
C ILE A 4 -3.09 -21.66 13.06
N LYS A 5 -3.11 -21.42 11.75
CA LYS A 5 -2.37 -22.21 10.76
C LYS A 5 -1.64 -21.29 9.78
N GLU A 6 -0.37 -21.61 9.52
CA GLU A 6 0.39 -20.98 8.45
C GLU A 6 -0.22 -21.37 7.09
N VAL A 7 -0.25 -20.40 6.17
CA VAL A 7 -0.75 -20.59 4.80
C VAL A 7 0.37 -21.19 3.95
N THR A 8 0.27 -22.46 3.64
CA THR A 8 1.30 -23.19 2.87
C THR A 8 0.79 -23.74 1.54
N THR A 9 -0.53 -23.80 1.36
CA THR A 9 -1.16 -24.37 0.18
C THR A 9 -1.94 -23.34 -0.63
N LYS A 10 -2.08 -23.58 -1.94
CA LYS A 10 -2.93 -22.72 -2.82
C LYS A 10 -4.38 -22.62 -2.33
N ARG A 11 -4.91 -23.68 -1.68
CA ARG A 11 -6.27 -23.70 -1.13
C ARG A 11 -6.39 -22.77 0.08
N GLU A 12 -5.39 -22.74 0.93
CA GLU A 12 -5.34 -21.84 2.09
C GLU A 12 -5.12 -20.38 1.63
N MET A 13 -4.22 -20.15 0.68
CA MET A 13 -4.04 -18.82 0.08
C MET A 13 -5.36 -18.30 -0.53
N LYS A 14 -6.14 -19.13 -1.21
CA LYS A 14 -7.46 -18.75 -1.69
C LYS A 14 -8.42 -18.36 -0.56
N LYS A 15 -8.36 -19.04 0.59
CA LYS A 15 -9.15 -18.67 1.77
C LYS A 15 -8.66 -17.34 2.35
N PHE A 16 -7.34 -17.15 2.43
CA PHE A 16 -6.68 -15.96 2.92
C PHE A 16 -7.12 -14.72 2.13
N VAL A 17 -6.99 -14.75 0.82
CA VAL A 17 -7.38 -13.64 -0.07
C VAL A 17 -8.89 -13.35 -0.03
N LYS A 18 -9.73 -14.38 0.06
CA LYS A 18 -11.20 -14.21 0.03
C LYS A 18 -11.84 -13.90 1.38
N PHE A 19 -11.09 -13.91 2.46
CA PHE A 19 -11.65 -13.72 3.80
C PHE A 19 -12.27 -12.33 3.99
N PRO A 20 -11.66 -11.19 3.59
CA PRO A 20 -12.27 -9.87 3.75
C PRO A 20 -13.63 -9.76 3.07
N ASN A 21 -13.77 -10.30 1.85
CA ASN A 21 -15.03 -10.26 1.10
C ASN A 21 -16.18 -10.97 1.83
N LYS A 22 -15.86 -11.88 2.76
CA LYS A 22 -16.85 -12.53 3.63
C LYS A 22 -17.09 -11.77 4.91
N LEU A 23 -16.03 -11.17 5.47
CA LEU A 23 -16.10 -10.39 6.70
C LEU A 23 -16.91 -9.12 6.48
N TYR A 24 -16.65 -8.42 5.37
CA TYR A 24 -17.27 -7.14 5.02
C TYR A 24 -18.46 -7.25 4.06
N LYS A 25 -19.03 -8.45 3.86
CA LYS A 25 -20.10 -8.71 2.86
C LYS A 25 -21.31 -7.79 2.98
N ASP A 26 -21.62 -7.35 4.20
CA ASP A 26 -22.78 -6.49 4.52
C ASP A 26 -22.35 -5.02 4.76
N CYS A 27 -21.07 -4.68 4.52
CA CYS A 27 -20.54 -3.33 4.67
C CYS A 27 -20.55 -2.58 3.34
N GLN A 28 -21.38 -1.53 3.24
CA GLN A 28 -21.51 -0.73 2.03
C GLN A 28 -20.29 0.18 1.75
N TYR A 29 -19.40 0.36 2.73
CA TYR A 29 -18.22 1.22 2.64
C TYR A 29 -16.96 0.48 2.22
N PHE A 30 -16.98 -0.85 2.26
CA PHE A 30 -15.85 -1.70 1.89
C PHE A 30 -15.77 -1.88 0.37
N ILE A 31 -14.61 -1.60 -0.22
CA ILE A 31 -14.31 -1.88 -1.62
C ILE A 31 -13.42 -3.12 -1.70
N PRO A 32 -13.92 -4.23 -2.30
CA PRO A 32 -13.16 -5.46 -2.45
C PRO A 32 -11.93 -5.30 -3.36
N ASP A 33 -10.84 -5.94 -2.98
CA ASP A 33 -9.67 -6.03 -3.83
C ASP A 33 -9.88 -6.96 -5.03
N ILE A 34 -9.11 -6.74 -6.09
CA ILE A 34 -9.09 -7.62 -7.26
C ILE A 34 -8.40 -8.93 -6.87
N TYR A 35 -9.14 -10.03 -6.94
CA TYR A 35 -8.69 -11.34 -6.47
C TYR A 35 -7.35 -11.80 -7.06
N GLU A 36 -7.12 -11.59 -8.36
CA GLU A 36 -5.88 -12.02 -9.02
C GLU A 36 -4.68 -11.17 -8.54
N SER A 37 -4.86 -9.87 -8.33
CA SER A 37 -3.83 -8.98 -7.78
C SER A 37 -3.44 -9.41 -6.36
N GLU A 38 -4.43 -9.66 -5.50
CA GLU A 38 -4.20 -10.13 -4.12
C GLU A 38 -3.50 -11.48 -4.07
N LYS A 39 -3.83 -12.40 -4.97
CA LYS A 39 -3.15 -13.70 -5.06
C LYS A 39 -1.70 -13.56 -5.48
N ASP A 40 -1.42 -12.64 -6.40
CA ASP A 40 -0.09 -12.40 -6.93
C ASP A 40 0.77 -11.56 -5.98
N PHE A 41 0.15 -10.75 -5.11
CA PHE A 41 0.83 -9.97 -4.07
C PHE A 41 1.74 -10.83 -3.17
N PHE A 42 1.30 -12.01 -2.76
CA PHE A 42 2.08 -12.97 -1.96
C PHE A 42 2.77 -14.07 -2.79
N ASN A 43 2.92 -13.87 -4.09
CA ASN A 43 3.60 -14.82 -4.96
C ASN A 43 5.05 -14.38 -5.26
N PRO A 44 6.08 -15.06 -4.69
CA PRO A 44 7.47 -14.67 -4.89
C PRO A 44 7.95 -14.71 -6.35
N LYS A 45 7.23 -15.42 -7.23
CA LYS A 45 7.57 -15.50 -8.67
C LYS A 45 7.01 -14.33 -9.47
N LYS A 46 6.06 -13.59 -8.89
CA LYS A 46 5.34 -12.52 -9.57
C LYS A 46 5.57 -11.15 -8.95
N ASN A 47 5.66 -11.08 -7.62
CA ASN A 47 5.89 -9.82 -6.94
C ASN A 47 7.40 -9.56 -6.78
N PRO A 48 7.94 -8.55 -7.48
CA PRO A 48 9.38 -8.23 -7.44
C PRO A 48 9.86 -7.75 -6.07
N SER A 49 8.97 -7.34 -5.16
CA SER A 49 9.34 -6.95 -3.80
C SER A 49 10.01 -8.07 -3.01
N TYR A 50 9.83 -9.33 -3.43
CA TYR A 50 10.55 -10.47 -2.84
C TYR A 50 12.04 -10.51 -3.15
N GLU A 51 12.57 -9.62 -4.00
CA GLU A 51 14.02 -9.46 -4.20
C GLU A 51 14.72 -8.97 -2.92
N TYR A 52 13.99 -8.23 -2.07
CA TYR A 52 14.52 -7.65 -0.82
C TYR A 52 13.60 -7.86 0.38
N SER A 53 12.61 -8.73 0.25
CA SER A 53 11.65 -9.00 1.32
C SER A 53 11.29 -10.49 1.40
N GLU A 54 10.80 -10.89 2.55
CA GLU A 54 10.18 -12.20 2.75
C GLU A 54 8.86 -12.04 3.52
N SER A 55 7.95 -13.00 3.39
CA SER A 55 6.67 -12.94 4.08
C SER A 55 6.17 -14.30 4.54
N LYS A 56 5.36 -14.29 5.59
CA LYS A 56 4.53 -15.42 6.04
C LYS A 56 3.10 -14.97 6.24
N GLN A 57 2.16 -15.88 6.05
CA GLN A 57 0.74 -15.61 6.19
C GLN A 57 0.11 -16.65 7.12
N TRP A 58 -0.90 -16.25 7.91
CA TRP A 58 -1.64 -17.12 8.81
C TRP A 58 -3.14 -16.91 8.70
N LEU A 59 -3.87 -17.99 8.95
CA LEU A 59 -5.32 -18.03 9.09
C LEU A 59 -5.69 -18.48 10.50
N CYS A 60 -6.65 -17.78 11.10
CA CYS A 60 -7.29 -18.21 12.34
C CYS A 60 -8.59 -18.93 12.04
N TYR A 61 -8.79 -20.09 12.68
CA TYR A 61 -9.97 -20.93 12.53
C TYR A 61 -10.70 -21.08 13.87
N ASP A 62 -12.04 -21.07 13.81
CA ASP A 62 -12.88 -21.45 14.94
C ASP A 62 -12.97 -23.00 15.12
N GLU A 63 -13.68 -23.45 16.13
CA GLU A 63 -13.89 -24.87 16.44
C GLU A 63 -14.57 -25.65 15.31
N LYS A 64 -15.36 -24.96 14.47
CA LYS A 64 -16.05 -25.54 13.32
C LYS A 64 -15.18 -25.52 12.05
N GLY A 65 -13.91 -25.07 12.14
CA GLY A 65 -13.00 -24.98 11.01
C GLY A 65 -13.33 -23.84 10.03
N LYS A 66 -14.11 -22.84 10.46
CA LYS A 66 -14.39 -21.64 9.69
C LYS A 66 -13.26 -20.62 9.92
N VAL A 67 -12.80 -19.97 8.86
CA VAL A 67 -11.84 -18.85 8.97
C VAL A 67 -12.52 -17.67 9.65
N VAL A 68 -11.89 -17.15 10.71
CA VAL A 68 -12.34 -16.03 11.53
C VAL A 68 -11.33 -14.88 11.60
N GLY A 69 -10.13 -15.07 11.04
CA GLY A 69 -9.13 -14.02 10.92
C GLY A 69 -7.97 -14.41 10.01
N ARG A 70 -7.25 -13.41 9.54
CA ARG A 70 -6.03 -13.55 8.75
C ARG A 70 -5.00 -12.48 9.14
N VAL A 71 -3.73 -12.74 8.93
CA VAL A 71 -2.64 -11.76 9.01
C VAL A 71 -1.47 -12.21 8.14
N ALA A 72 -0.73 -11.26 7.60
CA ALA A 72 0.58 -11.50 7.01
C ALA A 72 1.66 -10.76 7.80
N ALA A 73 2.85 -11.34 7.86
CA ALA A 73 4.08 -10.66 8.26
C ALA A 73 4.96 -10.45 7.04
N ILE A 74 5.59 -9.29 6.94
CA ILE A 74 6.51 -8.92 5.87
C ILE A 74 7.80 -8.38 6.49
N LEU A 75 8.91 -9.04 6.21
CA LEU A 75 10.25 -8.55 6.55
C LEU A 75 10.87 -7.89 5.34
N SER A 76 11.02 -6.57 5.39
CA SER A 76 11.71 -5.79 4.35
C SER A 76 13.16 -5.57 4.76
N HIS A 77 14.08 -6.31 4.15
CA HIS A 77 15.52 -6.16 4.39
C HIS A 77 16.00 -4.77 3.96
N ALA A 78 15.49 -4.26 2.82
CA ALA A 78 15.84 -2.94 2.32
C ALA A 78 15.42 -1.82 3.27
N TYR A 79 14.20 -1.90 3.86
CA TYR A 79 13.75 -0.91 4.83
C TYR A 79 14.58 -0.94 6.11
N ASN A 80 14.86 -2.12 6.64
CA ASN A 80 15.70 -2.28 7.84
C ASN A 80 17.14 -1.80 7.59
N GLN A 81 17.70 -2.08 6.42
CA GLN A 81 19.02 -1.55 6.04
C GLN A 81 19.01 -0.02 5.93
N LYS A 82 17.98 0.56 5.30
CA LYS A 82 17.82 2.01 5.14
C LYS A 82 17.74 2.74 6.47
N THR A 83 16.98 2.18 7.42
CA THR A 83 16.68 2.83 8.71
C THR A 83 17.67 2.46 9.82
N GLY A 84 18.42 1.38 9.67
CA GLY A 84 19.21 0.76 10.73
C GLY A 84 18.34 0.09 11.81
N GLY A 85 17.03 -0.07 11.56
CA GLY A 85 16.06 -0.64 12.49
C GLY A 85 15.91 -2.15 12.38
N LYS A 86 15.09 -2.73 13.26
CA LYS A 86 14.76 -4.16 13.30
C LYS A 86 13.24 -4.34 13.26
N PHE A 87 12.63 -3.91 12.16
CA PHE A 87 11.20 -3.86 11.99
C PHE A 87 10.67 -5.11 11.28
N MET A 88 9.58 -5.67 11.81
CA MET A 88 8.69 -6.60 11.11
C MET A 88 7.38 -5.88 10.81
N ARG A 89 7.01 -5.81 9.54
CA ARG A 89 5.70 -5.29 9.13
C ARG A 89 4.63 -6.35 9.35
N TYR A 90 3.43 -5.95 9.79
CA TYR A 90 2.23 -6.76 9.62
C TYR A 90 1.32 -6.13 8.58
N SER A 91 0.59 -6.97 7.84
CA SER A 91 -0.23 -6.58 6.71
C SER A 91 -1.46 -7.49 6.62
N HIS A 92 -2.45 -7.12 5.80
CA HIS A 92 -3.62 -7.94 5.54
C HIS A 92 -4.24 -8.52 6.82
N ILE A 93 -4.30 -7.67 7.87
CA ILE A 93 -4.91 -8.04 9.15
C ILE A 93 -6.42 -7.83 9.08
N ASP A 94 -7.16 -8.94 9.09
CA ASP A 94 -8.61 -8.92 9.15
C ASP A 94 -9.09 -9.99 10.13
N MET A 95 -10.07 -9.67 10.97
CA MET A 95 -10.63 -10.58 11.95
C MET A 95 -12.06 -10.20 12.32
N ILE A 96 -12.78 -11.17 12.90
CA ILE A 96 -14.06 -10.92 13.57
C ILE A 96 -13.84 -10.07 14.82
N ASP A 97 -14.92 -9.48 15.35
CA ASP A 97 -14.88 -8.75 16.61
C ASP A 97 -14.69 -9.68 17.81
N ASP A 98 -13.45 -10.15 17.98
CA ASP A 98 -13.00 -10.96 19.10
C ASP A 98 -11.51 -10.68 19.35
N LEU A 99 -11.22 -10.04 20.49
CA LEU A 99 -9.86 -9.66 20.88
C LEU A 99 -8.90 -10.86 20.93
N GLU A 100 -9.38 -12.05 21.29
CA GLU A 100 -8.55 -13.25 21.36
C GLU A 100 -8.06 -13.67 19.95
N VAL A 101 -8.89 -13.50 18.90
CA VAL A 101 -8.49 -13.76 17.52
C VAL A 101 -7.37 -12.80 17.11
N THR A 102 -7.52 -11.51 17.40
CA THR A 102 -6.49 -10.50 17.12
C THR A 102 -5.20 -10.83 17.87
N ARG A 103 -5.29 -11.14 19.16
CA ARG A 103 -4.14 -11.50 20.00
C ARG A 103 -3.38 -12.70 19.46
N LEU A 104 -4.08 -13.77 19.07
CA LEU A 104 -3.46 -14.98 18.54
C LEU A 104 -2.77 -14.73 17.20
N LEU A 105 -3.39 -13.96 16.30
CA LEU A 105 -2.77 -13.57 15.03
C LEU A 105 -1.49 -12.77 15.24
N MET A 106 -1.52 -11.76 16.11
CA MET A 106 -0.36 -10.92 16.40
C MET A 106 0.75 -11.66 17.13
N ILE A 107 0.43 -12.70 17.92
CA ILE A 107 1.43 -13.59 18.52
C ILE A 107 2.24 -14.33 17.44
N GLU A 108 1.61 -14.82 16.37
CA GLU A 108 2.35 -15.49 15.28
C GLU A 108 3.27 -14.52 14.53
N VAL A 109 2.81 -13.30 14.28
CA VAL A 109 3.65 -12.23 13.72
C VAL A 109 4.85 -11.94 14.64
N ALA A 110 4.62 -11.81 15.96
CA ALA A 110 5.66 -11.55 16.94
C ALA A 110 6.67 -12.71 17.08
N LYS A 111 6.20 -13.96 17.02
CA LYS A 111 7.08 -15.14 17.02
C LYS A 111 7.99 -15.12 15.78
N TYR A 112 7.42 -14.87 14.60
CA TYR A 112 8.20 -14.80 13.37
C TYR A 112 9.18 -13.62 13.38
N ALA A 113 8.76 -12.46 13.89
CA ALA A 113 9.65 -11.32 14.09
C ALA A 113 10.85 -11.69 14.97
N LYS A 114 10.60 -12.33 16.12
CA LYS A 114 11.65 -12.79 17.03
C LYS A 114 12.57 -13.84 16.40
N GLU A 115 12.04 -14.79 15.66
CA GLU A 115 12.79 -15.79 14.88
C GLU A 115 13.77 -15.12 13.91
N LYS A 116 13.33 -14.02 13.28
CA LYS A 116 14.12 -13.23 12.33
C LYS A 116 15.02 -12.17 13.00
N GLY A 117 15.06 -12.10 14.33
CA GLY A 117 15.85 -11.11 15.07
C GLY A 117 15.31 -9.69 15.02
N MET A 118 14.02 -9.53 14.71
CA MET A 118 13.32 -8.25 14.75
C MET A 118 12.75 -7.99 16.15
N ASP A 119 12.70 -6.73 16.55
CA ASP A 119 12.27 -6.30 17.88
C ASP A 119 11.04 -5.39 17.87
N THR A 120 10.64 -4.89 16.72
CA THR A 120 9.54 -3.95 16.58
C THR A 120 8.55 -4.42 15.51
N LEU A 121 7.24 -4.42 15.85
CA LEU A 121 6.16 -4.64 14.88
C LEU A 121 5.61 -3.30 14.42
N MET A 122 5.45 -3.12 13.12
CA MET A 122 4.88 -1.91 12.53
C MET A 122 3.83 -2.26 11.46
N GLY A 123 2.76 -1.48 11.38
CA GLY A 123 1.72 -1.73 10.38
C GLY A 123 0.34 -1.21 10.76
N PRO A 124 -0.66 -1.54 9.94
CA PRO A 124 -0.59 -2.37 8.72
C PRO A 124 0.19 -1.70 7.59
N LEU A 125 1.14 -2.41 6.99
CA LEU A 125 1.97 -1.93 5.87
C LEU A 125 2.19 -3.05 4.86
N GLY A 126 2.20 -2.71 3.57
CA GLY A 126 2.57 -3.62 2.48
C GLY A 126 4.10 -3.77 2.31
N PHE A 127 4.51 -4.27 1.15
CA PHE A 127 5.93 -4.35 0.77
C PHE A 127 6.51 -2.96 0.50
N THR A 128 5.73 -2.10 -0.15
CA THR A 128 6.10 -0.74 -0.53
C THR A 128 5.05 0.27 -0.05
N ASP A 129 5.33 1.54 -0.21
CA ASP A 129 4.39 2.64 0.03
C ASP A 129 3.31 2.79 -1.06
N MET A 130 3.46 2.06 -2.17
CA MET A 130 2.42 1.96 -3.21
C MET A 130 1.32 0.95 -2.85
N ASP A 131 1.53 0.15 -1.81
CA ASP A 131 0.55 -0.81 -1.29
C ASP A 131 -0.39 -0.14 -0.30
N LYS A 132 -1.58 -0.73 -0.11
CA LYS A 132 -2.52 -0.29 0.93
C LYS A 132 -1.90 -0.39 2.31
N GLN A 133 -2.09 0.65 3.11
CA GLN A 133 -1.48 0.76 4.44
C GLN A 133 -2.37 1.54 5.41
N GLY A 134 -2.04 1.42 6.69
CA GLY A 134 -2.74 2.08 7.78
C GLY A 134 -3.92 1.28 8.34
N LEU A 135 -4.38 1.70 9.48
CA LEU A 135 -5.58 1.21 10.15
C LEU A 135 -6.63 2.33 10.12
N LEU A 136 -7.83 2.06 9.59
CA LEU A 136 -8.90 3.06 9.63
C LEU A 136 -9.24 3.43 11.07
N VAL A 137 -9.17 4.72 11.41
CA VAL A 137 -9.43 5.24 12.75
C VAL A 137 -10.50 6.33 12.79
N GLU A 138 -10.81 6.91 11.62
CA GLU A 138 -11.86 7.91 11.41
C GLU A 138 -12.48 7.72 10.02
N GLY A 139 -13.74 8.16 9.80
CA GLY A 139 -14.42 8.01 8.52
C GLY A 139 -15.01 6.61 8.27
N TYR A 140 -15.47 5.93 9.32
CA TYR A 140 -16.07 4.60 9.21
C TYR A 140 -17.36 4.55 8.38
N ASP A 141 -17.97 5.69 8.17
CA ASP A 141 -19.18 5.93 7.35
C ASP A 141 -18.86 6.49 5.96
N GLU A 142 -17.57 6.53 5.60
CA GLU A 142 -17.11 6.92 4.27
C GLU A 142 -16.71 5.69 3.45
N MET A 143 -16.95 5.74 2.14
CA MET A 143 -16.56 4.67 1.23
C MET A 143 -15.05 4.70 1.01
N SER A 144 -14.38 3.56 1.29
CA SER A 144 -12.96 3.43 0.95
C SER A 144 -12.76 3.54 -0.56
N ASN A 145 -11.60 4.01 -0.99
CA ASN A 145 -11.22 3.95 -2.39
C ASN A 145 -10.32 2.71 -2.66
N PHE A 146 -9.88 2.53 -3.89
CA PHE A 146 -9.12 1.33 -4.27
C PHE A 146 -7.69 1.27 -3.68
N ILE A 147 -7.19 2.37 -3.11
CA ILE A 147 -5.86 2.46 -2.48
C ILE A 147 -5.92 2.56 -0.96
N THR A 148 -7.10 2.67 -0.36
CA THR A 148 -7.28 2.75 1.09
C THR A 148 -7.88 1.47 1.65
N LEU A 149 -7.63 1.22 2.95
CA LEU A 149 -8.17 0.09 3.68
C LEU A 149 -9.44 0.51 4.43
N TYR A 150 -10.44 -0.38 4.47
CA TYR A 150 -11.57 -0.27 5.37
C TYR A 150 -11.40 -1.23 6.54
N HIS A 151 -11.66 -0.74 7.76
CA HIS A 151 -11.70 -1.56 8.97
C HIS A 151 -12.89 -1.17 9.82
N TYR A 152 -13.46 -2.12 10.57
CA TYR A 152 -14.46 -1.82 11.58
C TYR A 152 -13.86 -1.11 12.80
N PRO A 153 -14.63 -0.33 13.57
CA PRO A 153 -14.13 0.42 14.72
C PRO A 153 -13.40 -0.41 15.79
N TYR A 154 -13.83 -1.68 15.99
CA TYR A 154 -13.23 -2.56 17.00
C TYR A 154 -11.74 -2.89 16.74
N TYR A 155 -11.24 -2.70 15.50
CA TYR A 155 -9.82 -2.92 15.21
C TYR A 155 -8.94 -2.01 16.06
N LYS A 156 -9.22 -0.71 16.07
CA LYS A 156 -8.50 0.27 16.89
C LYS A 156 -8.47 -0.15 18.35
N GLU A 157 -9.65 -0.50 18.90
CA GLU A 157 -9.75 -0.92 20.32
C GLU A 157 -8.94 -2.18 20.61
N HIS A 158 -8.94 -3.17 19.69
CA HIS A 158 -8.18 -4.39 19.85
C HIS A 158 -6.67 -4.11 19.89
N PHE A 159 -6.15 -3.29 18.96
CA PHE A 159 -4.74 -2.95 18.93
C PHE A 159 -4.32 -2.15 20.18
N GLU A 160 -5.12 -1.19 20.63
CA GLU A 160 -4.87 -0.43 21.87
C GLU A 160 -4.84 -1.35 23.11
N LYS A 161 -5.80 -2.28 23.23
CA LYS A 161 -5.84 -3.28 24.31
C LYS A 161 -4.64 -4.24 24.29
N LEU A 162 -4.06 -4.50 23.12
CA LEU A 162 -2.85 -5.31 22.97
C LEU A 162 -1.55 -4.52 23.18
N GLY A 163 -1.64 -3.23 23.50
CA GLY A 163 -0.49 -2.37 23.81
C GLY A 163 0.18 -1.75 22.58
N PHE A 164 -0.45 -1.80 21.40
CA PHE A 164 0.02 -1.05 20.25
C PHE A 164 -0.25 0.44 20.44
N VAL A 165 0.66 1.26 19.93
CA VAL A 165 0.56 2.72 19.98
C VAL A 165 0.56 3.28 18.57
N LYS A 166 -0.07 4.44 18.40
CA LYS A 166 -0.07 5.16 17.12
C LYS A 166 1.35 5.67 16.83
N ASP A 167 1.80 5.44 15.60
CA ASP A 167 3.11 5.89 15.12
C ASP A 167 2.97 6.99 14.07
N GLN A 168 2.20 6.75 13.01
CA GLN A 168 2.03 7.67 11.89
C GLN A 168 0.55 7.79 11.50
N ASP A 169 0.14 8.99 11.07
CA ASP A 169 -1.16 9.23 10.45
C ASP A 169 -1.03 9.37 8.92
N TRP A 170 -1.99 8.83 8.21
CA TRP A 170 -2.30 9.14 6.82
C TRP A 170 -3.65 9.83 6.78
N VAL A 171 -3.73 10.94 6.06
CA VAL A 171 -4.95 11.75 5.97
C VAL A 171 -5.44 11.75 4.53
N GLU A 172 -6.71 11.41 4.34
CA GLU A 172 -7.40 11.52 3.05
C GLU A 172 -8.23 12.79 3.01
N TYR A 173 -8.11 13.56 1.94
CA TYR A 173 -8.86 14.79 1.73
C TYR A 173 -9.79 14.68 0.56
N GLN A 174 -11.07 14.99 0.77
CA GLN A 174 -12.01 15.23 -0.31
C GLN A 174 -11.96 16.71 -0.71
N ILE A 175 -11.55 16.98 -1.95
CA ILE A 175 -11.41 18.35 -2.48
C ILE A 175 -12.50 18.55 -3.53
N LYS A 176 -13.35 19.57 -3.33
CA LYS A 176 -14.30 19.99 -4.36
C LYS A 176 -13.53 20.73 -5.45
N VAL A 177 -13.63 20.26 -6.68
CA VAL A 177 -13.03 20.95 -7.83
C VAL A 177 -13.72 22.31 -7.99
N PRO A 178 -13.00 23.43 -8.00
CA PRO A 178 -13.58 24.74 -8.22
C PRO A 178 -14.04 24.91 -9.67
N ASP A 179 -15.09 25.70 -9.90
CA ASP A 179 -15.61 25.97 -11.24
C ASP A 179 -14.59 26.71 -12.11
N GLU A 180 -13.73 27.54 -11.50
CA GLU A 180 -12.64 28.27 -12.15
C GLU A 180 -11.36 28.12 -11.36
N ILE A 181 -10.23 28.05 -12.07
CA ILE A 181 -8.91 28.05 -11.43
C ILE A 181 -8.68 29.41 -10.78
N PRO A 182 -8.34 29.48 -9.48
CA PRO A 182 -8.03 30.77 -8.84
C PRO A 182 -6.92 31.52 -9.60
N PRO A 183 -7.13 32.80 -9.96
CA PRO A 183 -6.17 33.57 -10.78
C PRO A 183 -4.77 33.68 -10.16
N LEU A 184 -4.66 33.50 -8.84
CA LEU A 184 -3.37 33.43 -8.14
C LEU A 184 -2.57 32.20 -8.54
N LEU A 185 -3.21 31.03 -8.57
CA LEU A 185 -2.54 29.75 -8.94
C LEU A 185 -2.06 29.80 -10.39
N ASP A 186 -2.88 30.34 -11.28
CA ASP A 186 -2.54 30.47 -12.70
C ASP A 186 -1.30 31.33 -12.90
N ARG A 187 -1.29 32.52 -12.31
CA ARG A 187 -0.13 33.44 -12.34
C ARG A 187 1.12 32.85 -11.68
N MET A 188 0.95 32.09 -10.58
CA MET A 188 2.09 31.45 -9.91
C MET A 188 2.67 30.34 -10.77
N SER A 189 1.86 29.54 -11.43
CA SER A 189 2.31 28.46 -12.32
C SER A 189 3.08 29.04 -13.52
N GLU A 190 2.54 30.03 -14.19
CA GLU A 190 3.24 30.74 -15.29
C GLU A 190 4.59 31.34 -14.88
N ARG A 191 4.62 31.96 -13.68
CA ARG A 191 5.87 32.53 -13.16
C ARG A 191 6.92 31.45 -12.88
N VAL A 192 6.53 30.32 -12.31
CA VAL A 192 7.45 29.21 -12.04
C VAL A 192 7.97 28.63 -13.33
N LEU A 193 7.08 28.29 -14.27
CA LEU A 193 7.45 27.75 -15.59
C LEU A 193 8.44 28.69 -16.32
N THR A 194 8.14 29.97 -16.35
CA THR A 194 9.01 30.99 -17.00
C THR A 194 10.36 31.11 -16.29
N ARG A 195 10.35 31.27 -14.96
CA ARG A 195 11.57 31.52 -14.15
C ARG A 195 12.58 30.39 -14.24
N TYR A 196 12.10 29.17 -14.28
CA TYR A 196 12.93 27.95 -14.26
C TYR A 196 13.05 27.30 -15.65
N HIS A 197 12.52 27.92 -16.70
CA HIS A 197 12.52 27.40 -18.08
C HIS A 197 11.88 26.00 -18.19
N LEU A 198 10.81 25.78 -17.41
CA LEU A 198 10.10 24.51 -17.39
C LEU A 198 8.99 24.47 -18.42
N LYS A 199 8.63 23.26 -18.85
CA LYS A 199 7.52 22.99 -19.77
C LYS A 199 6.64 21.88 -19.24
N ILE A 200 5.32 22.04 -19.38
CA ILE A 200 4.37 20.96 -19.14
C ILE A 200 4.26 20.10 -20.40
N LYS A 201 4.61 18.85 -20.27
CA LYS A 201 4.53 17.85 -21.34
C LYS A 201 3.24 17.07 -21.21
N LYS A 202 2.45 17.07 -22.29
CA LYS A 202 1.23 16.27 -22.48
C LYS A 202 1.49 15.24 -23.56
N PHE A 203 0.78 14.11 -23.49
CA PHE A 203 0.99 12.97 -24.39
C PHE A 203 -0.24 12.75 -25.28
N LYS A 204 -0.01 12.45 -26.55
CA LYS A 204 -1.06 12.10 -27.52
C LYS A 204 -1.26 10.60 -27.64
N SER A 205 -0.26 9.83 -27.30
CA SER A 205 -0.30 8.37 -27.32
C SER A 205 0.47 7.78 -26.16
N LYS A 206 0.06 6.59 -25.70
CA LYS A 206 0.75 5.86 -24.63
C LYS A 206 2.21 5.54 -24.99
N LYS A 207 2.53 5.42 -26.28
CA LYS A 207 3.91 5.19 -26.76
C LYS A 207 4.85 6.35 -26.42
N GLU A 208 4.33 7.56 -26.37
CA GLU A 208 5.13 8.75 -26.01
C GLU A 208 5.48 8.81 -24.52
N VAL A 209 4.79 8.07 -23.68
CA VAL A 209 5.06 8.02 -22.21
C VAL A 209 6.29 7.16 -21.90
N TYR A 210 6.47 6.06 -22.65
CA TYR A 210 7.51 5.05 -22.35
C TYR A 210 8.94 5.62 -22.19
N PRO A 211 9.43 6.56 -23.00
CA PRO A 211 10.78 7.10 -22.85
C PRO A 211 11.01 7.81 -21.51
N TYR A 212 9.95 8.31 -20.86
CA TYR A 212 10.03 9.09 -19.61
C TYR A 212 9.81 8.26 -18.34
N ILE A 213 9.45 6.99 -18.45
CA ILE A 213 9.08 6.16 -17.30
C ILE A 213 10.18 6.12 -16.26
N ASN A 214 11.40 5.80 -16.66
CA ASN A 214 12.51 5.65 -15.72
C ASN A 214 12.80 6.98 -15.01
N GLU A 215 12.84 8.10 -15.72
CA GLU A 215 13.06 9.41 -15.11
C GLU A 215 11.90 9.79 -14.18
N ALA A 216 10.66 9.54 -14.60
CA ALA A 216 9.49 9.82 -13.76
C ALA A 216 9.54 9.02 -12.45
N PHE A 217 9.90 7.74 -12.51
CA PHE A 217 10.04 6.92 -11.29
C PHE A 217 11.29 7.27 -10.46
N HIS A 218 12.35 7.78 -11.07
CA HIS A 218 13.46 8.37 -10.30
C HIS A 218 13.00 9.58 -9.49
N VAL A 219 12.21 10.47 -10.09
CA VAL A 219 11.60 11.61 -9.38
C VAL A 219 10.70 11.13 -8.23
N VAL A 220 9.90 10.08 -8.45
CA VAL A 220 9.08 9.47 -7.37
C VAL A 220 9.95 8.90 -6.26
N ASN A 221 10.97 8.11 -6.59
CA ASN A 221 11.88 7.52 -5.61
C ASN A 221 12.58 8.61 -4.76
N ASP A 222 13.05 9.68 -5.40
CA ASP A 222 13.74 10.78 -4.71
C ASP A 222 12.76 11.57 -3.82
N ALA A 223 11.58 11.90 -4.34
CA ALA A 223 10.57 12.66 -3.60
C ALA A 223 10.01 11.88 -2.41
N PHE A 224 9.86 10.55 -2.55
CA PHE A 224 9.27 9.68 -1.52
C PHE A 224 10.33 9.10 -0.56
N ALA A 225 11.62 9.25 -0.89
CA ALA A 225 12.70 8.74 -0.03
C ALA A 225 12.59 9.13 1.45
N PRO A 226 12.18 10.35 1.86
CA PRO A 226 12.06 10.71 3.27
C PRO A 226 10.75 10.22 3.92
N LEU A 227 9.79 9.69 3.15
CA LEU A 227 8.48 9.31 3.69
C LEU A 227 8.55 8.04 4.56
N TYR A 228 7.61 7.95 5.49
CA TYR A 228 7.47 6.82 6.40
C TYR A 228 7.20 5.51 5.65
N GLY A 229 7.88 4.45 6.04
CA GLY A 229 7.68 3.12 5.46
C GLY A 229 8.23 2.90 4.05
N THR A 230 8.77 3.94 3.40
CA THR A 230 9.17 3.93 2.00
C THR A 230 10.48 3.18 1.75
N VAL A 231 10.49 2.39 0.69
CA VAL A 231 11.67 1.78 0.08
C VAL A 231 11.70 2.19 -1.39
N PRO A 232 12.84 2.62 -1.94
CA PRO A 232 12.93 2.95 -3.36
C PRO A 232 12.52 1.75 -4.23
N LEU A 233 11.72 2.02 -5.26
CA LEU A 233 11.31 1.00 -6.23
C LEU A 233 12.52 0.53 -7.03
N SER A 234 12.68 -0.78 -7.16
CA SER A 234 13.68 -1.38 -8.04
C SER A 234 13.27 -1.23 -9.52
N GLN A 235 14.22 -1.34 -10.45
CA GLN A 235 13.92 -1.27 -11.88
C GLN A 235 12.84 -2.29 -12.29
N LYS A 236 12.89 -3.49 -11.73
CA LYS A 236 11.90 -4.53 -12.04
C LYS A 236 10.50 -4.17 -11.55
N GLN A 237 10.38 -3.51 -10.39
CA GLN A 237 9.10 -2.97 -9.92
C GLN A 237 8.58 -1.86 -10.83
N ILE A 238 9.47 -0.95 -11.25
CA ILE A 238 9.14 0.13 -12.20
C ILE A 238 8.63 -0.46 -13.51
N ASP A 239 9.32 -1.46 -14.07
CA ASP A 239 8.94 -2.10 -15.32
C ASP A 239 7.56 -2.81 -15.20
N GLU A 240 7.30 -3.47 -14.08
CA GLU A 240 6.04 -4.17 -13.84
C GLU A 240 4.87 -3.19 -13.61
N ILE A 241 5.10 -2.13 -12.85
CA ILE A 241 4.12 -1.04 -12.66
C ILE A 241 3.81 -0.41 -14.02
N ALA A 242 4.83 -0.08 -14.80
CA ALA A 242 4.66 0.49 -16.13
C ALA A 242 3.85 -0.44 -17.06
N ALA A 243 4.20 -1.72 -17.11
CA ALA A 243 3.49 -2.70 -17.92
C ALA A 243 2.01 -2.87 -17.51
N SER A 244 1.72 -2.76 -16.21
CA SER A 244 0.37 -2.95 -15.67
C SER A 244 -0.51 -1.70 -15.81
N TYR A 245 0.05 -0.52 -15.57
CA TYR A 245 -0.74 0.72 -15.45
C TYR A 245 -0.77 1.56 -16.73
N ILE A 246 0.31 1.62 -17.54
CA ILE A 246 0.31 2.44 -18.75
C ILE A 246 -0.84 2.08 -19.71
N PRO A 247 -1.18 0.79 -19.94
CA PRO A 247 -2.32 0.45 -20.78
C PRO A 247 -3.65 1.01 -20.27
N LEU A 248 -3.77 1.27 -18.98
CA LEU A 248 -4.99 1.75 -18.31
C LEU A 248 -5.06 3.28 -18.21
N LEU A 249 -3.94 3.99 -18.40
CA LEU A 249 -3.88 5.44 -18.21
C LEU A 249 -4.84 6.18 -19.17
N ASN A 250 -5.56 7.14 -18.62
CA ASN A 250 -6.16 8.22 -19.37
C ASN A 250 -5.15 9.36 -19.49
N LEU A 251 -4.68 9.63 -20.71
CA LEU A 251 -3.60 10.60 -20.96
C LEU A 251 -3.98 12.04 -20.63
N ASP A 252 -5.26 12.36 -20.54
CA ASP A 252 -5.73 13.70 -20.12
C ASP A 252 -5.36 14.01 -18.65
N PHE A 253 -5.05 12.97 -17.86
CA PHE A 253 -4.64 13.06 -16.46
C PHE A 253 -3.17 12.73 -16.22
N VAL A 254 -2.35 12.71 -17.28
CA VAL A 254 -0.90 12.43 -17.18
C VAL A 254 -0.12 13.64 -17.63
N TYR A 255 0.62 14.23 -16.71
CA TYR A 255 1.44 15.40 -16.96
C TYR A 255 2.86 15.18 -16.46
N LEU A 256 3.84 15.57 -17.26
CA LEU A 256 5.22 15.72 -16.80
C LEU A 256 5.62 17.19 -16.87
N VAL A 257 6.40 17.62 -15.90
CA VAL A 257 7.13 18.90 -15.99
C VAL A 257 8.57 18.56 -16.35
N VAL A 258 9.06 19.15 -17.42
CA VAL A 258 10.43 18.95 -17.92
C VAL A 258 11.18 20.29 -17.96
N ASP A 259 12.50 20.23 -17.83
CA ASP A 259 13.38 21.38 -17.97
C ASP A 259 13.75 21.67 -19.45
N GLY A 260 14.71 22.58 -19.67
CA GLY A 260 15.17 22.97 -20.99
C GLY A 260 15.88 21.86 -21.77
N GLU A 261 16.37 20.82 -21.09
CA GLU A 261 17.04 19.64 -21.65
C GLU A 261 16.10 18.43 -21.79
N ASP A 262 14.78 18.62 -21.61
CA ASP A 262 13.72 17.60 -21.63
C ASP A 262 13.81 16.59 -20.47
N LYS A 263 14.54 16.92 -19.40
CA LYS A 263 14.65 16.09 -18.19
C LYS A 263 13.41 16.24 -17.31
N VAL A 264 12.91 15.14 -16.77
CA VAL A 264 11.72 15.13 -15.90
C VAL A 264 12.06 15.72 -14.54
N ILE A 265 11.32 16.76 -14.14
CA ILE A 265 11.46 17.45 -12.85
C ILE A 265 10.29 17.16 -11.91
N ALA A 266 9.09 16.96 -12.47
CA ALA A 266 7.91 16.60 -11.70
C ALA A 266 6.94 15.76 -12.51
N ILE A 267 6.09 15.04 -11.81
CA ILE A 267 5.04 14.20 -12.39
C ILE A 267 3.71 14.52 -11.73
N GLY A 268 2.65 14.59 -12.53
CA GLY A 268 1.26 14.62 -12.09
C GLY A 268 0.50 13.48 -12.74
N LEU A 269 -0.08 12.62 -11.90
CA LEU A 269 -0.94 11.52 -12.30
C LEU A 269 -2.21 11.63 -11.46
N MET A 270 -3.39 11.71 -12.11
CA MET A 270 -4.69 11.85 -11.47
C MET A 270 -5.63 10.73 -11.90
#